data_07a53d7ae489143c8f18a0de294408d6
#
_entry.id   07a53d7ae489143c8f18a0de294408d6
#
_cell.length_a   1.000
_cell.length_b   1.000
_cell.length_c   1.000
_cell.angle_alpha   90.00
_cell.angle_beta   90.00
_cell.angle_gamma   90.00
#
_symmetry.space_group_name_H-M   'P 1'
#
loop_
_entity.id
_entity.type
_entity.pdbx_description
1 polymer ?
#
loop_
_entity_poly.entity_id
_entity_poly.type
_entity_poly.pdbx_seq_one_letter_code
_entity_poly.pdbx_strand_id
1 'polypeptide(L)'
;RLSRGSGVQGLSSMNKMTKLDNRTKLFRPLLNEKKDDLTFLAKKYYGKIFKDPSNTNKKYLRTNIRNLIKQFEKSGIKRDRIISSINNLAATRDTINTYIQGIEKKCLTKKKNSILVNLRFFLLENNDIQLKVLSNSFRYVSKNYYPPRAKKILNLINRIKSKKKIKVTL
;
A
#
# COMPACT_ATOMS: atom_id res chain seq x y z
N ARG A 1 9.12 4.98 4.30
CA ARG A 1 7.73 4.67 4.70
C ARG A 1 7.62 4.51 6.21
N LEU A 2 8.54 3.80 6.85
CA LEU A 2 8.58 3.66 8.31
C LEU A 2 8.61 5.04 8.99
N SER A 3 9.46 5.94 8.55
CA SER A 3 9.60 7.31 9.06
C SER A 3 8.33 8.19 8.94
N ARG A 4 7.32 7.71 8.22
CA ARG A 4 6.03 8.39 8.04
C ARG A 4 4.89 7.66 8.75
N GLY A 5 5.17 6.75 9.68
CA GLY A 5 4.16 5.99 10.40
C GLY A 5 3.31 5.07 9.52
N SER A 6 3.88 4.52 8.45
CA SER A 6 3.12 3.63 7.56
C SER A 6 2.81 2.31 8.26
N GLY A 7 1.54 1.87 8.23
CA GLY A 7 1.12 0.54 8.67
C GLY A 7 1.47 -0.57 7.66
N VAL A 8 0.91 -1.75 7.85
CA VAL A 8 1.16 -2.97 7.03
C VAL A 8 1.08 -2.71 5.53
N GLN A 9 0.06 -1.98 5.08
CA GLN A 9 -0.12 -1.62 3.65
C GLN A 9 1.04 -0.81 3.07
N GLY A 10 1.63 0.07 3.87
CA GLY A 10 2.73 0.92 3.45
C GLY A 10 4.09 0.27 3.60
N LEU A 11 4.27 -0.59 4.59
CA LEU A 11 5.55 -1.26 4.90
C LEU A 11 5.78 -2.50 4.05
N SER A 12 4.72 -3.21 3.66
CA SER A 12 4.82 -4.33 2.72
C SER A 12 5.40 -3.87 1.38
N SER A 13 6.14 -4.74 0.71
CA SER A 13 6.82 -4.41 -0.54
C SER A 13 5.83 -4.03 -1.66
N MET A 14 6.38 -3.51 -2.74
CA MET A 14 5.63 -3.33 -4.00
C MET A 14 5.32 -4.71 -4.59
N ASN A 15 4.13 -4.88 -5.14
CA ASN A 15 3.78 -6.11 -5.85
C ASN A 15 4.40 -6.12 -7.25
N LYS A 16 4.77 -7.32 -7.72
CA LYS A 16 5.25 -7.54 -9.09
C LYS A 16 4.23 -7.03 -10.11
N MET A 17 2.95 -7.25 -9.82
CA MET A 17 1.83 -6.74 -10.62
C MET A 17 0.95 -5.81 -9.77
N THR A 18 0.62 -4.62 -10.26
CA THR A 18 -0.27 -3.67 -9.59
C THR A 18 -1.31 -3.18 -10.59
N LYS A 19 -2.59 -3.32 -10.26
CA LYS A 19 -3.68 -2.75 -11.05
C LYS A 19 -3.79 -1.25 -10.71
N LEU A 20 -3.58 -0.36 -11.67
CA LEU A 20 -3.71 1.09 -11.50
C LEU A 20 -5.17 1.52 -11.67
N ASP A 21 -5.81 1.04 -12.72
CA ASP A 21 -7.22 1.27 -13.04
C ASP A 21 -7.83 0.02 -13.71
N ASN A 22 -9.01 0.13 -14.30
CA ASN A 22 -9.70 -0.99 -14.94
C ASN A 22 -9.01 -1.50 -16.22
N ARG A 23 -8.20 -0.67 -16.87
CA ARG A 23 -7.54 -0.98 -18.15
C ARG A 23 -6.04 -1.15 -18.00
N THR A 24 -5.41 -0.51 -17.00
CA THR A 24 -3.97 -0.41 -16.87
C THR A 24 -3.44 -1.27 -15.73
N LYS A 25 -2.47 -2.12 -16.04
CA LYS A 25 -1.70 -2.90 -15.05
C LYS A 25 -0.23 -2.48 -15.12
N LEU A 26 0.37 -2.23 -13.97
CA LEU A 26 1.79 -1.96 -13.84
C LEU A 26 2.52 -3.25 -13.50
N PHE A 27 3.41 -3.68 -14.37
CA PHE A 27 4.25 -4.86 -14.17
C PHE A 27 5.69 -4.45 -13.87
N ARG A 28 6.32 -5.08 -12.86
CA ARG A 28 7.70 -4.83 -12.43
C ARG A 28 8.50 -6.12 -12.54
N PRO A 29 9.03 -6.45 -13.73
CA PRO A 29 9.71 -7.74 -13.97
C PRO A 29 10.97 -7.91 -13.11
N LEU A 30 11.72 -6.82 -12.89
CA LEU A 30 13.03 -6.84 -12.21
C LEU A 30 12.94 -6.62 -10.69
N LEU A 31 11.75 -6.78 -10.07
CA LEU A 31 11.56 -6.46 -8.66
C LEU A 31 12.41 -7.31 -7.72
N ASN A 32 12.68 -8.56 -8.09
CA ASN A 32 13.44 -9.52 -7.29
C ASN A 32 14.92 -9.59 -7.67
N GLU A 33 15.32 -8.90 -8.74
CA GLU A 33 16.69 -8.95 -9.23
C GLU A 33 17.61 -8.01 -8.42
N LYS A 34 18.83 -8.45 -8.19
CA LYS A 34 19.83 -7.62 -7.52
C LYS A 34 20.34 -6.55 -8.49
N LYS A 35 20.49 -5.32 -7.98
CA LYS A 35 21.01 -4.21 -8.80
C LYS A 35 22.40 -4.50 -9.36
N ASP A 36 23.24 -5.21 -8.61
CA ASP A 36 24.62 -5.53 -9.02
C ASP A 36 24.63 -6.48 -10.21
N ASP A 37 23.73 -7.48 -10.24
CA ASP A 37 23.59 -8.41 -11.37
C ASP A 37 23.12 -7.67 -12.63
N LEU A 38 22.13 -6.77 -12.47
CA LEU A 38 21.67 -5.93 -13.58
C LEU A 38 22.76 -4.98 -14.08
N THR A 39 23.57 -4.43 -13.17
CA THR A 39 24.72 -3.58 -13.49
C THR A 39 25.79 -4.37 -14.24
N PHE A 40 26.08 -5.59 -13.82
CA PHE A 40 27.01 -6.50 -14.49
C PHE A 40 26.54 -6.81 -15.92
N LEU A 41 25.28 -7.22 -16.09
CA LEU A 41 24.70 -7.50 -17.40
C LEU A 41 24.72 -6.26 -18.32
N ALA A 42 24.33 -5.10 -17.79
CA ALA A 42 24.33 -3.87 -18.57
C ALA A 42 25.75 -3.50 -19.07
N LYS A 43 26.78 -3.66 -18.23
CA LYS A 43 28.18 -3.46 -18.65
C LYS A 43 28.61 -4.46 -19.70
N LYS A 44 28.26 -5.74 -19.53
CA LYS A 44 28.63 -6.82 -20.43
C LYS A 44 28.05 -6.63 -21.83
N TYR A 45 26.79 -6.25 -21.94
CA TYR A 45 26.09 -6.16 -23.23
C TYR A 45 26.10 -4.77 -23.86
N TYR A 46 26.14 -3.69 -23.06
CA TYR A 46 26.02 -2.31 -23.55
C TYR A 46 27.29 -1.45 -23.30
N GLY A 47 28.29 -1.99 -22.61
CA GLY A 47 29.58 -1.35 -22.38
C GLY A 47 29.58 -0.13 -21.45
N LYS A 48 28.53 0.68 -21.45
CA LYS A 48 28.45 1.93 -20.68
C LYS A 48 27.24 1.96 -19.78
N ILE A 49 27.39 2.52 -18.57
CA ILE A 49 26.31 2.80 -17.64
C ILE A 49 26.34 4.28 -17.30
N PHE A 50 25.25 4.97 -17.56
CA PHE A 50 25.10 6.36 -17.15
C PHE A 50 24.72 6.45 -15.67
N LYS A 51 25.51 7.21 -14.92
CA LYS A 51 25.24 7.50 -13.51
C LYS A 51 24.40 8.78 -13.44
N ASP A 52 23.19 8.67 -12.88
CA ASP A 52 22.38 9.84 -12.58
C ASP A 52 22.96 10.55 -11.36
N PRO A 53 23.40 11.83 -11.46
CA PRO A 53 23.96 12.59 -10.34
C PRO A 53 23.00 12.72 -9.15
N SER A 54 21.69 12.68 -9.38
CA SER A 54 20.68 12.76 -8.33
C SER A 54 20.77 11.60 -7.32
N ASN A 55 21.31 10.44 -7.74
CA ASN A 55 21.48 9.28 -6.87
C ASN A 55 22.52 9.47 -5.76
N THR A 56 23.41 10.44 -5.90
CA THR A 56 24.46 10.77 -4.90
C THR A 56 24.13 12.02 -4.08
N ASN A 57 23.13 12.78 -4.48
CA ASN A 57 22.78 14.03 -3.83
C ASN A 57 22.11 13.81 -2.48
N LYS A 58 22.83 14.18 -1.40
CA LYS A 58 22.39 14.04 0.01
C LYS A 58 21.15 14.89 0.37
N LYS A 59 20.75 15.86 -0.45
CA LYS A 59 19.50 16.62 -0.25
C LYS A 59 18.26 15.71 -0.34
N TYR A 60 18.36 14.58 -1.03
CA TYR A 60 17.24 13.66 -1.16
C TYR A 60 17.21 12.63 -0.02
N LEU A 61 16.07 12.55 0.67
CA LEU A 61 15.83 11.59 1.75
C LEU A 61 16.16 10.13 1.33
N ARG A 62 15.93 9.77 0.07
CA ARG A 62 16.25 8.42 -0.45
C ARG A 62 17.74 8.12 -0.41
N THR A 63 18.59 9.09 -0.71
CA THR A 63 20.04 8.95 -0.65
C THR A 63 20.51 8.77 0.79
N ASN A 64 19.99 9.56 1.71
CA ASN A 64 20.29 9.43 3.14
C ASN A 64 19.88 8.06 3.68
N ILE A 65 18.68 7.57 3.33
CA ILE A 65 18.22 6.23 3.74
C ILE A 65 19.12 5.12 3.19
N ARG A 66 19.59 5.22 1.94
CA ARG A 66 20.54 4.24 1.37
C ARG A 66 21.86 4.21 2.14
N ASN A 67 22.33 5.35 2.62
CA ASN A 67 23.55 5.42 3.44
C ASN A 67 23.31 4.82 4.84
N LEU A 68 22.13 4.99 5.42
CA LEU A 68 21.74 4.36 6.69
C LEU A 68 21.70 2.83 6.60
N ILE A 69 21.29 2.25 5.45
CA ILE A 69 21.29 0.79 5.28
C ILE A 69 22.70 0.21 5.50
N LYS A 70 23.74 0.88 5.01
CA LYS A 70 25.12 0.46 5.24
C LYS A 70 25.52 0.49 6.73
N GLN A 71 24.98 1.45 7.48
CA GLN A 71 25.21 1.53 8.93
C GLN A 71 24.46 0.41 9.67
N PHE A 72 23.24 0.07 9.26
CA PHE A 72 22.51 -1.08 9.80
C PHE A 72 23.25 -2.39 9.56
N GLU A 73 23.83 -2.59 8.37
CA GLU A 73 24.63 -3.77 8.07
C GLU A 73 25.86 -3.86 8.99
N LYS A 74 26.53 -2.74 9.27
CA LYS A 74 27.65 -2.67 10.23
C LYS A 74 27.25 -2.97 11.67
N SER A 75 26.02 -2.62 12.07
CA SER A 75 25.47 -2.93 13.40
C SER A 75 24.85 -4.33 13.50
N GLY A 76 25.05 -5.21 12.49
CA GLY A 76 24.59 -6.60 12.49
C GLY A 76 23.18 -6.81 11.93
N ILE A 77 22.48 -5.76 11.52
CA ILE A 77 21.15 -5.88 10.87
C ILE A 77 21.33 -6.19 9.38
N LYS A 78 21.33 -7.47 9.05
CA LYS A 78 21.52 -7.93 7.68
C LYS A 78 20.33 -7.53 6.78
N ARG A 79 20.63 -7.12 5.56
CA ARG A 79 19.63 -6.74 4.55
C ARG A 79 18.58 -7.82 4.31
N ASP A 80 18.99 -9.09 4.27
CA ASP A 80 18.08 -10.20 4.04
C ASP A 80 17.03 -10.35 5.15
N ARG A 81 17.38 -10.03 6.41
CA ARG A 81 16.43 -10.01 7.53
C ARG A 81 15.38 -8.93 7.36
N ILE A 82 15.78 -7.75 6.88
CA ILE A 82 14.84 -6.64 6.56
C ILE A 82 13.90 -7.06 5.42
N ILE A 83 14.43 -7.68 4.37
CA ILE A 83 13.62 -8.19 3.24
C ILE A 83 12.66 -9.27 3.71
N SER A 84 13.10 -10.22 4.54
CA SER A 84 12.25 -11.26 5.12
C SER A 84 11.10 -10.65 5.92
N SER A 85 11.36 -9.66 6.78
CA SER A 85 10.32 -8.95 7.53
C SER A 85 9.32 -8.24 6.62
N ILE A 86 9.78 -7.61 5.54
CA ILE A 86 8.92 -6.98 4.54
C ILE A 86 8.03 -8.01 3.83
N ASN A 87 8.57 -9.19 3.51
CA ASN A 87 7.82 -10.26 2.86
C ASN A 87 6.76 -10.85 3.81
N ASN A 88 7.08 -11.01 5.10
CA ASN A 88 6.10 -11.43 6.11
C ASN A 88 4.96 -10.42 6.23
N LEU A 89 5.26 -9.12 6.23
CA LEU A 89 4.25 -8.07 6.19
C LEU A 89 3.40 -8.10 4.91
N ALA A 90 4.00 -8.48 3.78
CA ALA A 90 3.26 -8.64 2.53
C ALA A 90 2.28 -9.81 2.59
N ALA A 91 2.68 -10.95 3.15
CA ALA A 91 1.80 -12.10 3.36
C ALA A 91 0.63 -11.75 4.30
N THR A 92 0.93 -11.08 5.43
CA THR A 92 -0.09 -10.59 6.37
C THR A 92 -1.08 -9.63 5.69
N ARG A 93 -0.58 -8.70 4.87
CA ARG A 93 -1.43 -7.79 4.09
C ARG A 93 -2.38 -8.56 3.17
N ASP A 94 -1.89 -9.60 2.50
CA ASP A 94 -2.69 -10.36 1.55
C ASP A 94 -3.78 -11.18 2.26
N THR A 95 -3.49 -11.73 3.44
CA THR A 95 -4.47 -12.36 4.32
C THR A 95 -5.56 -11.37 4.74
N ILE A 96 -5.17 -10.18 5.22
CA ILE A 96 -6.12 -9.12 5.60
C ILE A 96 -6.98 -8.70 4.41
N ASN A 97 -6.40 -8.54 3.22
CA ASN A 97 -7.15 -8.19 2.02
C ASN A 97 -8.17 -9.26 1.62
N THR A 98 -7.83 -10.54 1.76
CA THR A 98 -8.74 -11.66 1.51
C THR A 98 -9.92 -11.63 2.49
N TYR A 99 -9.65 -11.41 3.77
CA TYR A 99 -10.68 -11.22 4.78
C TYR A 99 -11.62 -10.06 4.44
N ILE A 100 -11.06 -8.89 4.12
CA ILE A 100 -11.83 -7.70 3.74
C ILE A 100 -12.72 -7.98 2.52
N GLN A 101 -12.23 -8.68 1.50
CA GLN A 101 -13.04 -9.07 0.35
C GLN A 101 -14.21 -9.96 0.74
N GLY A 102 -14.02 -10.86 1.70
CA GLY A 102 -15.11 -11.67 2.27
C GLY A 102 -16.19 -10.82 2.95
N ILE A 103 -15.76 -9.84 3.76
CA ILE A 103 -16.68 -8.90 4.43
C ILE A 103 -17.38 -8.01 3.40
N GLU A 104 -16.66 -7.49 2.40
CA GLU A 104 -17.27 -6.69 1.33
C GLU A 104 -18.39 -7.45 0.61
N LYS A 105 -18.18 -8.73 0.31
CA LYS A 105 -19.23 -9.58 -0.31
C LYS A 105 -20.47 -9.74 0.57
N LYS A 106 -20.29 -9.78 1.91
CA LYS A 106 -21.40 -9.93 2.87
C LYS A 106 -22.16 -8.64 3.12
N CYS A 107 -21.47 -7.50 3.17
CA CYS A 107 -22.06 -6.24 3.60
C CYS A 107 -22.28 -5.21 2.48
N LEU A 108 -21.74 -5.39 1.27
CA LEU A 108 -21.85 -4.40 0.20
C LEU A 108 -22.67 -4.92 -0.98
N THR A 109 -23.67 -4.15 -1.40
CA THR A 109 -24.35 -4.32 -2.70
C THR A 109 -23.94 -3.19 -3.62
N LYS A 110 -23.17 -3.52 -4.66
CA LYS A 110 -22.63 -2.57 -5.63
C LYS A 110 -23.66 -2.28 -6.73
N LYS A 111 -23.96 -1.01 -6.95
CA LYS A 111 -24.74 -0.49 -8.10
C LYS A 111 -23.82 0.32 -9.01
N LYS A 112 -24.31 0.76 -10.15
CA LYS A 112 -23.50 1.48 -11.18
C LYS A 112 -22.74 2.69 -10.59
N ASN A 113 -23.41 3.53 -9.79
CA ASN A 113 -22.86 4.77 -9.21
C ASN A 113 -23.03 4.86 -7.69
N SER A 114 -23.38 3.78 -7.02
CA SER A 114 -23.61 3.78 -5.58
C SER A 114 -23.28 2.42 -4.97
N ILE A 115 -23.12 2.41 -3.68
CA ILE A 115 -22.96 1.19 -2.89
C ILE A 115 -23.95 1.26 -1.71
N LEU A 116 -24.71 0.19 -1.54
CA LEU A 116 -25.52 -0.02 -0.33
C LEU A 116 -24.68 -0.80 0.67
N VAL A 117 -24.66 -0.31 1.91
CA VAL A 117 -23.94 -0.96 3.01
C VAL A 117 -24.92 -1.54 3.99
N ASN A 118 -24.88 -2.86 4.20
CA ASN A 118 -25.62 -3.52 5.26
C ASN A 118 -24.93 -3.24 6.60
N LEU A 119 -25.49 -2.32 7.38
CA LEU A 119 -24.89 -1.87 8.64
C LEU A 119 -24.83 -2.99 9.70
N ARG A 120 -25.73 -3.98 9.66
CA ARG A 120 -25.75 -5.09 10.62
C ARG A 120 -24.41 -5.86 10.58
N PHE A 121 -23.95 -6.26 9.40
CA PHE A 121 -22.67 -6.96 9.26
C PHE A 121 -21.48 -6.02 9.36
N PHE A 122 -21.59 -4.80 8.83
CA PHE A 122 -20.53 -3.79 8.87
C PHE A 122 -20.14 -3.39 10.29
N LEU A 123 -21.11 -3.22 11.20
CA LEU A 123 -20.85 -2.77 12.57
C LEU A 123 -20.28 -3.86 13.48
N LEU A 124 -20.34 -5.14 13.09
CA LEU A 124 -19.71 -6.24 13.81
C LEU A 124 -18.18 -6.24 13.66
N GLU A 125 -17.67 -5.58 12.61
CA GLU A 125 -16.25 -5.54 12.33
C GLU A 125 -15.52 -4.48 13.18
N ASN A 126 -14.22 -4.67 13.38
CA ASN A 126 -13.39 -3.69 14.05
C ASN A 126 -13.17 -2.43 13.17
N ASN A 127 -12.69 -1.34 13.80
CA ASN A 127 -12.52 -0.04 13.14
C ASN A 127 -11.62 -0.09 11.90
N ASP A 128 -10.56 -0.89 11.91
CA ASP A 128 -9.61 -0.97 10.80
C ASP A 128 -10.23 -1.63 9.56
N ILE A 129 -11.04 -2.68 9.78
CA ILE A 129 -11.80 -3.35 8.72
C ILE A 129 -12.88 -2.41 8.18
N GLN A 130 -13.65 -1.77 9.07
CA GLN A 130 -14.66 -0.78 8.70
C GLN A 130 -14.06 0.36 7.86
N LEU A 131 -12.92 0.90 8.31
CA LEU A 131 -12.18 1.94 7.58
C LEU A 131 -11.80 1.48 6.18
N LYS A 132 -11.30 0.25 6.06
CA LYS A 132 -10.84 -0.29 4.78
C LYS A 132 -11.99 -0.57 3.82
N VAL A 133 -13.09 -1.15 4.30
CA VAL A 133 -14.31 -1.41 3.53
C VAL A 133 -14.88 -0.09 2.97
N LEU A 134 -15.02 0.95 3.80
CA LEU A 134 -15.48 2.25 3.33
C LEU A 134 -14.48 2.93 2.38
N SER A 135 -13.18 2.85 2.66
CA SER A 135 -12.15 3.39 1.74
C SER A 135 -12.24 2.77 0.35
N ASN A 136 -12.45 1.45 0.26
CA ASN A 136 -12.63 0.75 -1.00
C ASN A 136 -13.96 1.13 -1.67
N SER A 137 -15.02 1.29 -0.88
CA SER A 137 -16.33 1.73 -1.36
C SER A 137 -16.29 3.13 -1.98
N PHE A 138 -15.62 4.08 -1.30
CA PHE A 138 -15.44 5.44 -1.84
C PHE A 138 -14.62 5.45 -3.13
N ARG A 139 -13.54 4.68 -3.20
CA ARG A 139 -12.75 4.53 -4.44
C ARG A 139 -13.59 3.98 -5.60
N TYR A 140 -14.44 3.01 -5.32
CA TYR A 140 -15.31 2.42 -6.33
C TYR A 140 -16.31 3.45 -6.88
N VAL A 141 -16.97 4.22 -6.02
CA VAL A 141 -17.99 5.20 -6.41
C VAL A 141 -17.37 6.42 -7.08
N SER A 142 -16.31 6.99 -6.49
CA SER A 142 -15.65 8.19 -7.01
C SER A 142 -14.78 7.94 -8.23
N LYS A 143 -14.44 6.67 -8.52
CA LYS A 143 -13.47 6.25 -9.55
C LYS A 143 -12.08 6.87 -9.36
N ASN A 144 -11.80 7.47 -8.21
CA ASN A 144 -10.52 8.07 -7.88
C ASN A 144 -9.53 6.98 -7.43
N TYR A 145 -8.25 7.18 -7.77
CA TYR A 145 -7.19 6.26 -7.35
C TYR A 145 -7.00 6.26 -5.82
N TYR A 146 -7.12 7.43 -5.19
CA TYR A 146 -6.99 7.58 -3.74
C TYR A 146 -8.34 7.70 -3.05
N PRO A 147 -8.55 6.99 -1.91
CA PRO A 147 -9.73 7.21 -1.08
C PRO A 147 -9.63 8.55 -0.34
N PRO A 148 -10.74 9.03 0.26
CA PRO A 148 -10.71 10.14 1.20
C PRO A 148 -9.73 9.89 2.35
N ARG A 149 -9.27 10.97 3.01
CA ARG A 149 -8.36 10.87 4.17
C ARG A 149 -8.99 10.03 5.28
N ALA A 150 -8.19 9.13 5.89
CA ALA A 150 -8.66 8.21 6.94
C ALA A 150 -9.45 8.90 8.05
N LYS A 151 -9.01 10.10 8.50
CA LYS A 151 -9.70 10.89 9.54
C LYS A 151 -11.16 11.20 9.16
N LYS A 152 -11.44 11.54 7.90
CA LYS A 152 -12.81 11.79 7.43
C LYS A 152 -13.69 10.55 7.48
N ILE A 153 -13.13 9.40 7.07
CA ILE A 153 -13.83 8.11 7.07
C ILE A 153 -14.08 7.65 8.52
N LEU A 154 -13.11 7.78 9.42
CA LEU A 154 -13.28 7.47 10.84
C LEU A 154 -14.38 8.31 11.49
N ASN A 155 -14.42 9.61 11.20
CA ASN A 155 -15.50 10.47 11.67
C ASN A 155 -16.88 10.00 11.17
N LEU A 156 -16.95 9.54 9.90
CA LEU A 156 -18.19 8.96 9.37
C LEU A 156 -18.57 7.67 10.11
N ILE A 157 -17.62 6.75 10.37
CA ILE A 157 -17.85 5.53 11.13
C ILE A 157 -18.41 5.86 12.53
N ASN A 158 -17.81 6.82 13.22
CA ASN A 158 -18.28 7.24 14.56
C ASN A 158 -19.71 7.81 14.52
N ARG A 159 -20.05 8.58 13.48
CA ARG A 159 -21.41 9.08 13.28
C ARG A 159 -22.42 7.96 12.99
N ILE A 160 -22.03 6.94 12.20
CA ILE A 160 -22.86 5.75 11.97
C ILE A 160 -23.12 5.03 13.27
N LYS A 161 -22.10 4.81 14.10
CA LYS A 161 -22.21 4.16 15.41
C LYS A 161 -23.13 4.92 16.38
N SER A 162 -23.09 6.24 16.35
CA SER A 162 -23.94 7.09 17.21
C SER A 162 -25.39 7.25 16.70
N LYS A 163 -25.79 6.52 15.64
CA LYS A 163 -27.14 6.57 15.03
C LYS A 163 -27.61 7.99 14.62
N LYS A 164 -26.69 8.95 14.44
CA LYS A 164 -27.04 10.32 14.00
C LYS A 164 -27.38 10.30 12.51
N LYS A 165 -28.38 11.13 12.10
CA LYS A 165 -28.65 11.35 10.67
C LYS A 165 -27.35 11.78 9.96
N ILE A 166 -27.00 11.06 8.88
CA ILE A 166 -25.76 11.23 8.18
C ILE A 166 -26.05 11.75 6.78
N LYS A 167 -25.74 13.02 6.56
CA LYS A 167 -25.58 13.59 5.22
C LYS A 167 -24.18 14.20 5.19
N VAL A 168 -23.26 13.57 4.47
CA VAL A 168 -21.83 13.99 4.44
C VAL A 168 -21.33 13.95 3.01
N THR A 169 -20.71 15.04 2.58
CA THR A 169 -19.85 15.09 1.39
C THR A 169 -18.41 14.87 1.83
N LEU A 170 -17.73 13.90 1.24
CA LEU A 170 -16.37 13.49 1.60
C LEU A 170 -15.34 13.98 0.58
#